data_4386dc4f5dbc005c8f284718a5089a01
#
_entry.id   4386dc4f5dbc005c8f284718a5089a01
#
_cell.length_a   1.000
_cell.length_b   1.000
_cell.length_c   1.000
_cell.angle_alpha   90.00
_cell.angle_beta   90.00
_cell.angle_gamma   90.00
#
_symmetry.space_group_name_H-M   'P 1'
#
loop_
_entity.id
_entity.type
_entity.pdbx_description
1 polymer ?
#
loop_
_entity_poly.entity_id
_entity_poly.type
_entity_poly.pdbx_seq_one_letter_code
_entity_poly.pdbx_strand_id
1 'polypeptide(L)'
;MELELIQNIIHMAGNSGNAIKNAANGFDAIKSLITSADAENDSNSKLKIEIGEMANRLAHAQIENLNLTSQLNALYDEVVQVNDFKQKLDRYELWKTDLGATVYRLKEEHQTDQPLHFLCTSCVGTSQKTLILQGDIYCKKCSNCGTSFEFKESPKIGWNAPPTY
;
A
#
# COMPACT_ATOMS: atom_id res chain seq x y z
N MET A 1 -8.88 -6.44 -13.46
CA MET A 1 -9.98 -5.48 -13.75
C MET A 1 -9.95 -4.25 -12.84
N GLU A 2 -9.98 -4.41 -11.47
CA GLU A 2 -9.96 -3.24 -10.56
C GLU A 2 -8.68 -2.42 -10.62
N LEU A 3 -7.51 -3.08 -10.64
CA LEU A 3 -6.20 -2.41 -10.74
C LEU A 3 -6.01 -1.66 -12.06
N GLU A 4 -6.48 -2.22 -13.15
CA GLU A 4 -6.45 -1.62 -14.49
C GLU A 4 -7.31 -0.34 -14.55
N LEU A 5 -8.48 -0.37 -13.90
CA LEU A 5 -9.35 0.79 -13.78
C LEU A 5 -8.67 1.91 -12.99
N ILE A 6 -8.02 1.60 -11.86
CA ILE A 6 -7.29 2.58 -11.05
C ILE A 6 -6.13 3.19 -11.84
N GLN A 7 -5.36 2.39 -12.58
CA GLN A 7 -4.30 2.89 -13.47
C GLN A 7 -4.83 3.85 -14.53
N ASN A 8 -5.97 3.53 -15.15
CA ASN A 8 -6.60 4.40 -16.13
C ASN A 8 -7.05 5.74 -15.51
N ILE A 9 -7.59 5.71 -14.30
CA ILE A 9 -7.98 6.94 -13.58
C ILE A 9 -6.74 7.80 -13.26
N ILE A 10 -5.65 7.21 -12.79
CA ILE A 10 -4.38 7.91 -12.53
C ILE A 10 -3.85 8.55 -13.82
N HIS A 11 -3.87 7.83 -14.94
CA HIS A 11 -3.42 8.34 -16.22
C HIS A 11 -4.30 9.52 -16.70
N MET A 12 -5.62 9.44 -16.54
CA MET A 12 -6.53 10.54 -16.87
C MET A 12 -6.30 11.78 -15.98
N ALA A 13 -6.05 11.59 -14.68
CA ALA A 13 -5.72 12.67 -13.76
C ALA A 13 -4.41 13.38 -14.16
N GLY A 14 -3.38 12.61 -14.54
CA GLY A 14 -2.12 13.14 -15.05
C GLY A 14 -2.29 13.95 -16.34
N ASN A 15 -3.11 13.47 -17.27
CA ASN A 15 -3.40 14.20 -18.51
C ASN A 15 -4.16 15.51 -18.26
N SER A 16 -5.09 15.52 -17.30
CA SER A 16 -5.80 16.74 -16.89
C SER A 16 -4.85 17.76 -16.30
N GLY A 17 -3.86 17.35 -15.48
CA GLY A 17 -2.81 18.23 -14.95
C GLY A 17 -1.97 18.86 -16.03
N ASN A 18 -1.61 18.14 -17.08
CA ASN A 18 -0.88 18.68 -18.24
C ASN A 18 -1.72 19.69 -19.03
N ALA A 19 -3.04 19.45 -19.21
CA ALA A 19 -3.91 20.40 -19.88
C ALA A 19 -4.04 21.71 -19.08
N ILE A 20 -4.15 21.65 -17.76
CA ILE A 20 -4.18 22.81 -16.87
C ILE A 20 -2.87 23.59 -16.98
N LYS A 21 -1.71 22.91 -16.96
CA LYS A 21 -0.40 23.54 -17.13
C LYS A 21 -0.25 24.26 -18.47
N ASN A 22 -0.72 23.66 -19.55
CA ASN A 22 -0.69 24.27 -20.89
C ASN A 22 -1.60 25.50 -20.96
N ALA A 23 -2.77 25.46 -20.33
CA ALA A 23 -3.66 26.61 -20.22
C ALA A 23 -3.00 27.76 -19.44
N ALA A 24 -2.34 27.47 -18.30
CA ALA A 24 -1.62 28.47 -17.52
C ALA A 24 -0.52 29.15 -18.33
N ASN A 25 0.28 28.39 -19.10
CA ASN A 25 1.31 28.94 -19.98
C ASN A 25 0.71 29.84 -21.07
N GLY A 26 -0.46 29.48 -21.62
CA GLY A 26 -1.19 30.32 -22.57
C GLY A 26 -1.65 31.65 -21.98
N PHE A 27 -2.11 31.68 -20.72
CA PHE A 27 -2.47 32.89 -20.00
C PHE A 27 -1.27 33.80 -19.73
N ASP A 28 -0.11 33.24 -19.37
CA ASP A 28 1.12 34.04 -19.20
C ASP A 28 1.56 34.70 -20.50
N ALA A 29 1.42 34.01 -21.63
CA ALA A 29 1.69 34.59 -22.95
C ALA A 29 0.72 35.76 -23.28
N ILE A 30 -0.59 35.57 -23.04
CA ILE A 30 -1.60 36.62 -23.23
C ILE A 30 -1.32 37.81 -22.29
N LYS A 31 -0.98 37.58 -21.04
CA LYS A 31 -0.64 38.59 -20.06
C LYS A 31 0.56 39.40 -20.52
N SER A 32 1.61 38.79 -21.08
CA SER A 32 2.78 39.47 -21.63
C SER A 32 2.43 40.36 -22.83
N LEU A 33 1.54 39.88 -23.71
CA LEU A 33 1.06 40.67 -24.87
C LEU A 33 0.27 41.92 -24.45
N ILE A 34 -0.62 41.79 -23.44
CA ILE A 34 -1.41 42.92 -22.92
C ILE A 34 -0.55 43.91 -22.16
N THR A 35 0.54 43.48 -21.50
CA THR A 35 1.47 44.37 -20.82
C THR A 35 2.35 45.14 -21.78
N SER A 36 2.60 44.61 -22.98
CA SER A 36 3.36 45.29 -24.02
C SER A 36 2.51 46.22 -24.89
N ALA A 37 1.19 46.10 -24.87
CA ALA A 37 0.27 47.06 -25.54
C ALA A 37 -0.05 48.20 -24.57
N ASP A 38 0.20 49.45 -25.02
CA ASP A 38 0.15 50.70 -24.26
C ASP A 38 -0.99 50.83 -23.24
N ALA A 39 -0.65 51.32 -22.07
CA ALA A 39 -1.39 51.21 -20.81
C ALA A 39 -2.53 52.27 -20.62
N GLU A 40 -2.96 52.99 -21.64
CA GLU A 40 -3.88 54.13 -21.44
C GLU A 40 -5.38 53.84 -21.56
N ASN A 41 -5.79 52.60 -21.70
CA ASN A 41 -7.22 52.29 -21.87
C ASN A 41 -7.77 51.51 -20.65
N ASP A 42 -8.82 52.04 -19.99
CA ASP A 42 -9.49 51.48 -18.79
C ASP A 42 -9.96 50.04 -19.04
N SER A 43 -10.32 49.70 -20.28
CA SER A 43 -10.64 48.35 -20.69
C SER A 43 -9.48 47.36 -20.54
N ASN A 44 -8.24 47.78 -20.75
CA ASN A 44 -7.05 46.95 -20.59
C ASN A 44 -6.74 46.64 -19.11
N SER A 45 -7.09 47.56 -18.20
CA SER A 45 -6.92 47.36 -16.75
C SER A 45 -7.87 46.28 -16.22
N LYS A 46 -9.14 46.28 -16.66
CA LYS A 46 -10.11 45.24 -16.29
C LYS A 46 -9.70 43.88 -16.84
N LEU A 47 -9.27 43.82 -18.10
CA LEU A 47 -8.82 42.56 -18.72
C LEU A 47 -7.60 41.96 -18.01
N LYS A 48 -6.64 42.84 -17.55
CA LYS A 48 -5.49 42.38 -16.75
C LYS A 48 -5.92 41.75 -15.43
N ILE A 49 -6.92 42.32 -14.75
CA ILE A 49 -7.45 41.77 -13.48
C ILE A 49 -8.11 40.40 -13.74
N GLU A 50 -8.98 40.28 -14.73
CA GLU A 50 -9.67 39.02 -15.06
C GLU A 50 -8.66 37.92 -15.44
N ILE A 51 -7.66 38.23 -16.23
CA ILE A 51 -6.58 37.29 -16.58
C ILE A 51 -5.80 36.87 -15.32
N GLY A 52 -5.51 37.79 -14.41
CA GLY A 52 -4.87 37.49 -13.12
C GLY A 52 -5.71 36.51 -12.27
N GLU A 53 -7.03 36.74 -12.19
CA GLU A 53 -7.93 35.85 -11.48
C GLU A 53 -8.03 34.45 -12.13
N MET A 54 -8.09 34.39 -13.46
CA MET A 54 -8.08 33.12 -14.19
C MET A 54 -6.78 32.35 -14.00
N ALA A 55 -5.61 33.03 -14.02
CA ALA A 55 -4.33 32.41 -13.74
C ALA A 55 -4.28 31.81 -12.31
N ASN A 56 -4.81 32.53 -11.33
CA ASN A 56 -4.90 32.05 -9.95
C ASN A 56 -5.80 30.81 -9.85
N ARG A 57 -6.97 30.83 -10.49
CA ARG A 57 -7.90 29.66 -10.52
C ARG A 57 -7.25 28.45 -11.17
N LEU A 58 -6.50 28.63 -12.25
CA LEU A 58 -5.75 27.56 -12.91
C LEU A 58 -4.63 27.01 -12.01
N ALA A 59 -3.89 27.88 -11.32
CA ALA A 59 -2.87 27.45 -10.36
C ALA A 59 -3.47 26.62 -9.23
N HIS A 60 -4.62 27.05 -8.67
CA HIS A 60 -5.34 26.25 -7.67
C HIS A 60 -5.79 24.90 -8.22
N ALA A 61 -6.41 24.87 -9.42
CA ALA A 61 -6.84 23.63 -10.05
C ALA A 61 -5.66 22.69 -10.33
N GLN A 62 -4.49 23.22 -10.66
CA GLN A 62 -3.27 22.43 -10.84
C GLN A 62 -2.80 21.79 -9.53
N ILE A 63 -2.79 22.56 -8.43
CA ILE A 63 -2.41 22.06 -7.10
C ILE A 63 -3.39 20.94 -6.66
N GLU A 64 -4.70 21.16 -6.81
CA GLU A 64 -5.71 20.15 -6.48
C GLU A 64 -5.55 18.87 -7.32
N ASN A 65 -5.27 19.02 -8.62
CA ASN A 65 -5.04 17.86 -9.49
C ASN A 65 -3.79 17.08 -9.10
N LEU A 66 -2.69 17.77 -8.72
CA LEU A 66 -1.48 17.11 -8.21
C LEU A 66 -1.75 16.36 -6.90
N ASN A 67 -2.52 16.96 -5.99
CA ASN A 67 -2.91 16.31 -4.74
C ASN A 67 -3.77 15.07 -4.99
N LEU A 68 -4.76 15.15 -5.88
CA LEU A 68 -5.59 14.01 -6.26
C LEU A 68 -4.76 12.89 -6.89
N THR A 69 -3.84 13.23 -7.77
CA THR A 69 -2.95 12.25 -8.40
C THR A 69 -2.07 11.55 -7.35
N SER A 70 -1.55 12.30 -6.37
CA SER A 70 -0.76 11.73 -5.27
C SER A 70 -1.60 10.78 -4.40
N GLN A 71 -2.83 11.15 -4.07
CA GLN A 71 -3.75 10.29 -3.29
C GLN A 71 -4.13 9.03 -4.06
N LEU A 72 -4.39 9.14 -5.37
CA LEU A 72 -4.69 7.98 -6.21
C LEU A 72 -3.51 7.01 -6.30
N ASN A 73 -2.28 7.51 -6.41
CA ASN A 73 -1.09 6.65 -6.38
C ASN A 73 -0.95 5.93 -5.03
N ALA A 74 -1.16 6.62 -3.91
CA ALA A 74 -1.10 6.01 -2.60
C ALA A 74 -2.16 4.91 -2.42
N LEU A 75 -3.39 5.14 -2.89
CA LEU A 75 -4.47 4.14 -2.89
C LEU A 75 -4.13 2.94 -3.80
N TYR A 76 -3.54 3.19 -4.97
CA TYR A 76 -3.10 2.13 -5.86
C TYR A 76 -2.07 1.22 -5.19
N ASP A 77 -1.06 1.80 -4.54
CA ASP A 77 -0.02 1.06 -3.82
C ASP A 77 -0.63 0.22 -2.68
N GLU A 78 -1.60 0.76 -1.95
CA GLU A 78 -2.31 0.04 -0.90
C GLU A 78 -3.10 -1.16 -1.47
N VAL A 79 -3.83 -0.96 -2.56
CA VAL A 79 -4.59 -2.04 -3.23
C VAL A 79 -3.65 -3.14 -3.75
N VAL A 80 -2.49 -2.77 -4.32
CA VAL A 80 -1.47 -3.73 -4.76
C VAL A 80 -0.96 -4.55 -3.57
N GLN A 81 -0.61 -3.90 -2.45
CA GLN A 81 -0.13 -4.59 -1.26
C GLN A 81 -1.17 -5.57 -0.69
N VAL A 82 -2.44 -5.16 -0.63
CA VAL A 82 -3.54 -6.04 -0.16
C VAL A 82 -3.73 -7.22 -1.10
N ASN A 83 -3.66 -7.00 -2.41
CA ASN A 83 -3.80 -8.07 -3.39
C ASN A 83 -2.64 -9.07 -3.33
N ASP A 84 -1.41 -8.58 -3.24
CA ASP A 84 -0.21 -9.41 -3.07
C ASP A 84 -0.26 -10.23 -1.77
N PHE A 85 -0.73 -9.61 -0.69
CA PHE A 85 -0.93 -10.32 0.58
C PHE A 85 -1.96 -11.44 0.45
N LYS A 86 -3.11 -11.18 -0.18
CA LYS A 86 -4.14 -12.20 -0.45
C LYS A 86 -3.58 -13.35 -1.29
N GLN A 87 -2.91 -13.07 -2.40
CA GLN A 87 -2.31 -14.09 -3.25
C GLN A 87 -1.28 -14.95 -2.51
N LYS A 88 -0.47 -14.33 -1.64
CA LYS A 88 0.46 -15.07 -0.79
C LYS A 88 -0.28 -15.96 0.21
N LEU A 89 -1.35 -15.44 0.82
CA LEU A 89 -2.13 -16.17 1.83
C LEU A 89 -2.95 -17.31 1.22
N ASP A 90 -3.40 -17.19 -0.04
CA ASP A 90 -4.14 -18.22 -0.76
C ASP A 90 -3.38 -19.55 -0.89
N ARG A 91 -2.05 -19.51 -0.76
CA ARG A 91 -1.19 -20.69 -0.73
C ARG A 91 -1.27 -21.48 0.59
N TYR A 92 -1.92 -20.92 1.60
CA TYR A 92 -2.00 -21.48 2.94
C TYR A 92 -3.45 -21.79 3.31
N GLU A 93 -3.60 -22.72 4.25
CA GLU A 93 -4.87 -23.07 4.85
C GLU A 93 -4.80 -22.93 6.38
N LEU A 94 -5.91 -22.61 7.01
CA LEU A 94 -5.99 -22.66 8.47
C LEU A 94 -5.93 -24.11 8.93
N TRP A 95 -4.97 -24.41 9.78
CA TRP A 95 -4.72 -25.74 10.30
C TRP A 95 -4.62 -25.71 11.82
N LYS A 96 -5.19 -26.72 12.47
CA LYS A 96 -5.17 -26.86 13.93
C LYS A 96 -4.13 -27.91 14.31
N THR A 97 -3.22 -27.57 15.22
CA THR A 97 -2.22 -28.49 15.75
C THR A 97 -2.85 -29.56 16.65
N ASP A 98 -2.13 -30.65 16.95
CA ASP A 98 -2.59 -31.71 17.84
C ASP A 98 -2.95 -31.19 19.25
N LEU A 99 -2.30 -30.12 19.70
CA LEU A 99 -2.56 -29.45 20.99
C LEU A 99 -3.55 -28.28 20.88
N GLY A 100 -4.21 -28.11 19.74
CA GLY A 100 -5.31 -27.17 19.57
C GLY A 100 -4.91 -25.75 19.16
N ALA A 101 -3.63 -25.44 18.95
CA ALA A 101 -3.21 -24.15 18.43
C ALA A 101 -3.59 -24.03 16.94
N THR A 102 -4.03 -22.84 16.53
CA THR A 102 -4.40 -22.57 15.12
C THR A 102 -3.30 -21.79 14.42
N VAL A 103 -2.83 -22.29 13.29
CA VAL A 103 -1.77 -21.69 12.45
C VAL A 103 -2.20 -21.75 10.99
N TYR A 104 -1.54 -21.00 10.12
CA TYR A 104 -1.64 -21.20 8.68
C TYR A 104 -0.57 -22.21 8.24
N ARG A 105 -0.98 -23.29 7.57
CA ARG A 105 -0.13 -24.34 7.01
C ARG A 105 -0.02 -24.15 5.49
N LEU A 106 1.18 -24.32 4.93
CA LEU A 106 1.35 -24.37 3.48
C LEU A 106 0.57 -25.56 2.91
N LYS A 107 -0.29 -25.29 1.93
CA LYS A 107 -1.07 -26.34 1.24
C LYS A 107 -0.17 -27.35 0.53
N GLU A 108 -0.61 -28.59 0.43
CA GLU A 108 0.18 -29.67 -0.15
C GLU A 108 0.57 -29.42 -1.61
N GLU A 109 -0.30 -28.79 -2.39
CA GLU A 109 -0.05 -28.42 -3.79
C GLU A 109 1.14 -27.47 -3.99
N HIS A 110 1.53 -26.70 -2.94
CA HIS A 110 2.65 -25.76 -2.96
C HIS A 110 3.91 -26.28 -2.27
N GLN A 111 3.89 -27.53 -1.72
CA GLN A 111 5.03 -28.11 -1.03
C GLN A 111 6.09 -28.67 -2.00
N THR A 112 5.80 -28.75 -3.30
CA THR A 112 6.78 -29.09 -4.33
C THR A 112 7.86 -28.04 -4.50
N ASP A 113 7.49 -26.75 -4.32
CA ASP A 113 8.38 -25.61 -4.53
C ASP A 113 9.02 -25.10 -3.23
N GLN A 114 8.38 -25.40 -2.08
CA GLN A 114 8.80 -24.90 -0.78
C GLN A 114 8.61 -26.00 0.29
N PRO A 115 9.54 -26.14 1.26
CA PRO A 115 9.37 -27.06 2.35
C PRO A 115 8.15 -26.68 3.21
N LEU A 116 7.51 -27.68 3.82
CA LEU A 116 6.38 -27.46 4.72
C LEU A 116 6.76 -26.48 5.84
N HIS A 117 6.02 -25.40 5.96
CA HIS A 117 6.17 -24.40 7.00
C HIS A 117 4.81 -23.82 7.41
N PHE A 118 4.83 -23.03 8.49
CA PHE A 118 3.63 -22.50 9.10
C PHE A 118 3.76 -20.99 9.31
N LEU A 119 2.65 -20.24 9.19
CA LEU A 119 2.61 -18.81 9.43
C LEU A 119 1.89 -18.50 10.74
N CYS A 120 2.25 -17.36 11.33
CA CYS A 120 1.65 -16.83 12.53
C CYS A 120 0.26 -16.23 12.25
N THR A 121 -0.80 -16.82 12.79
CA THR A 121 -2.18 -16.33 12.65
C THR A 121 -2.38 -14.93 13.23
N SER A 122 -1.73 -14.60 14.35
CA SER A 122 -1.80 -13.27 14.94
C SER A 122 -1.25 -12.19 14.00
N CYS A 123 -0.07 -12.42 13.39
CA CYS A 123 0.52 -11.46 12.45
C CYS A 123 -0.26 -11.34 11.15
N VAL A 124 -0.81 -12.45 10.64
CA VAL A 124 -1.69 -12.45 9.47
C VAL A 124 -2.94 -11.61 9.75
N GLY A 125 -3.60 -11.80 10.90
CA GLY A 125 -4.84 -11.11 11.24
C GLY A 125 -4.68 -9.64 11.64
N THR A 126 -3.59 -9.27 12.31
CA THR A 126 -3.41 -7.90 12.84
C THR A 126 -2.60 -6.98 11.96
N SER A 127 -1.61 -7.51 11.24
CA SER A 127 -0.64 -6.69 10.48
C SER A 127 -0.46 -7.12 9.03
N GLN A 128 -1.27 -8.06 8.54
CA GLN A 128 -1.22 -8.59 7.18
C GLN A 128 0.19 -9.06 6.77
N LYS A 129 0.93 -9.67 7.72
CA LYS A 129 2.29 -10.16 7.51
C LYS A 129 2.33 -11.68 7.48
N THR A 130 2.88 -12.24 6.41
CA THR A 130 3.13 -13.68 6.25
C THR A 130 4.47 -14.04 6.87
N LEU A 131 4.52 -14.29 8.18
CA LEU A 131 5.73 -14.57 8.93
C LEU A 131 5.81 -16.05 9.30
N ILE A 132 6.90 -16.69 8.89
CA ILE A 132 7.13 -18.11 9.14
C ILE A 132 7.48 -18.32 10.62
N LEU A 133 6.80 -19.29 11.24
CA LEU A 133 7.08 -19.71 12.59
C LEU A 133 8.42 -20.48 12.66
N GLN A 134 9.25 -20.12 13.64
CA GLN A 134 10.56 -20.75 13.89
C GLN A 134 10.49 -21.63 15.14
N GLY A 135 11.18 -22.75 15.15
CA GLY A 135 11.25 -23.66 16.29
C GLY A 135 11.40 -25.12 15.89
N ASP A 136 11.19 -26.00 16.83
CA ASP A 136 11.29 -27.43 16.68
C ASP A 136 9.93 -28.10 16.37
N ILE A 137 9.87 -29.43 16.53
CA ILE A 137 8.63 -30.21 16.28
C ILE A 137 7.60 -30.06 17.40
N TYR A 138 7.97 -29.55 18.58
CA TYR A 138 7.10 -29.42 19.75
C TYR A 138 6.51 -28.04 19.85
N CYS A 139 7.33 -26.99 19.67
CA CYS A 139 6.92 -25.62 19.81
C CYS A 139 7.55 -24.72 18.73
N LYS A 140 6.75 -23.86 18.15
CA LYS A 140 7.20 -22.84 17.20
C LYS A 140 6.78 -21.47 17.68
N LYS A 141 7.66 -20.47 17.46
CA LYS A 141 7.47 -19.09 17.91
C LYS A 141 7.54 -18.11 16.73
N CYS A 142 6.74 -17.08 16.79
CA CYS A 142 6.81 -15.97 15.84
C CYS A 142 7.90 -14.98 16.27
N SER A 143 8.86 -14.71 15.40
CA SER A 143 9.96 -13.76 15.67
C SER A 143 9.46 -12.30 15.79
N ASN A 144 8.29 -11.96 15.24
CA ASN A 144 7.76 -10.60 15.25
C ASN A 144 6.90 -10.30 16.48
N CYS A 145 5.85 -11.11 16.73
CA CYS A 145 4.92 -10.86 17.84
C CYS A 145 5.24 -11.66 19.10
N GLY A 146 6.19 -12.59 19.03
CA GLY A 146 6.58 -13.43 20.17
C GLY A 146 5.61 -14.54 20.55
N THR A 147 4.44 -14.66 19.87
CA THR A 147 3.46 -15.72 20.15
C THR A 147 4.07 -17.09 19.90
N SER A 148 3.88 -18.00 20.86
CA SER A 148 4.29 -19.41 20.77
C SER A 148 3.11 -20.28 20.45
N PHE A 149 3.33 -21.29 19.60
CA PHE A 149 2.34 -22.27 19.17
C PHE A 149 2.85 -23.66 19.49
N GLU A 150 2.08 -24.43 20.26
CA GLU A 150 2.40 -25.80 20.61
C GLU A 150 1.88 -26.74 19.53
N PHE A 151 2.76 -27.62 19.03
CA PHE A 151 2.47 -28.57 17.97
C PHE A 151 2.29 -29.97 18.49
N LYS A 152 3.18 -30.41 19.41
CA LYS A 152 3.16 -31.73 20.04
C LYS A 152 3.56 -31.63 21.50
N GLU A 153 3.18 -32.61 22.29
CA GLU A 153 3.64 -32.72 23.68
C GLU A 153 5.17 -32.89 23.73
N SER A 154 5.85 -32.04 24.52
CA SER A 154 7.27 -32.21 24.79
C SER A 154 7.50 -33.45 25.65
N PRO A 155 8.52 -34.26 25.37
CA PRO A 155 8.88 -35.37 26.25
C PRO A 155 9.19 -34.83 27.66
N LYS A 156 8.52 -35.38 28.65
CA LYS A 156 8.84 -35.08 30.08
C LYS A 156 10.20 -35.64 30.36
N ILE A 157 11.25 -34.80 30.39
CA ILE A 157 12.55 -35.19 30.86
C ILE A 157 12.43 -35.31 32.40
N GLY A 158 12.30 -36.55 32.88
CA GLY A 158 12.39 -36.84 34.32
C GLY A 158 13.82 -36.51 34.79
N TRP A 159 13.95 -35.47 35.58
CA TRP A 159 15.19 -35.24 36.36
C TRP A 159 15.29 -36.36 37.43
N ASN A 160 15.99 -37.43 37.12
CA ASN A 160 16.47 -38.34 38.15
C ASN A 160 17.57 -37.57 38.91
N ALA A 161 17.21 -36.97 40.03
CA ALA A 161 18.21 -36.42 40.95
C ALA A 161 19.18 -37.54 41.31
N PRO A 162 20.52 -37.32 41.25
CA PRO A 162 21.47 -38.31 41.68
C PRO A 162 21.26 -38.59 43.16
N PRO A 163 21.40 -39.85 43.62
CA PRO A 163 21.25 -40.20 45.04
C PRO A 163 22.26 -39.36 45.84
N THR A 164 21.77 -38.63 46.85
CA THR A 164 22.58 -37.98 47.87
C THR A 164 23.22 -39.07 48.73
N TYR A 165 24.55 -39.22 48.65
CA TYR A 165 25.35 -40.01 49.55
C TYR A 165 25.62 -39.27 50.87
#